data_a35c267244919f2bd46f1dc58ae42348
#
_entry.id   a35c267244919f2bd46f1dc58ae42348
#
_cell.length_a   1.000
_cell.length_b   1.000
_cell.length_c   1.000
_cell.angle_alpha   90.00
_cell.angle_beta   90.00
_cell.angle_gamma   90.00
#
_symmetry.space_group_name_H-M   'P 1'
#
loop_
_entity.id
_entity.type
_entity.pdbx_description
1 polymer ?
#
loop_
_entity_poly.entity_id
_entity_poly.type
_entity_poly.pdbx_seq_one_letter_code
_entity_poly.pdbx_strand_id
1 'polypeptide(L)'
;VKVEKGQDPEKFRDFWKDYVDNVVMIEMENRWDTYHNPKEIMAPGPCNYLWERMYIWYDGLCNPCDIDYKSELSVGSVKEQSIKNIWNGDKFSELRDTHLKNNRNQVYPCDRCPVDA
;
A
#
# COMPACT_ATOMS: atom_id res chain seq x y z
N VAL A 1 -14.99 5.96 -3.09
CA VAL A 1 -15.70 4.95 -2.30
C VAL A 1 -15.78 3.66 -3.10
N LYS A 2 -15.56 2.53 -2.45
CA LYS A 2 -15.81 1.21 -3.03
C LYS A 2 -17.30 0.91 -2.88
N VAL A 3 -17.93 0.51 -3.96
CA VAL A 3 -19.35 0.17 -4.01
C VAL A 3 -19.48 -1.35 -3.88
N GLU A 4 -20.14 -1.79 -2.82
CA GLU A 4 -20.45 -3.20 -2.59
C GLU A 4 -21.81 -3.58 -3.16
N LYS A 5 -22.03 -4.88 -3.36
CA LYS A 5 -23.31 -5.40 -3.84
C LYS A 5 -24.46 -4.97 -2.91
N GLY A 6 -25.43 -4.27 -3.45
CA GLY A 6 -26.59 -3.74 -2.71
C GLY A 6 -26.46 -2.28 -2.25
N GLN A 7 -25.32 -1.65 -2.45
CA GLN A 7 -25.18 -0.19 -2.30
C GLN A 7 -25.64 0.52 -3.57
N ASP A 8 -26.24 1.70 -3.39
CA ASP A 8 -26.69 2.56 -4.50
C ASP A 8 -25.69 3.69 -4.73
N PRO A 9 -24.85 3.60 -5.79
CA PRO A 9 -23.83 4.59 -6.06
C PRO A 9 -24.37 5.97 -6.38
N GLU A 10 -25.54 6.06 -6.99
CA GLU A 10 -26.16 7.35 -7.35
C GLU A 10 -26.62 8.10 -6.10
N LYS A 11 -27.24 7.40 -5.13
CA LYS A 11 -27.59 8.01 -3.84
C LYS A 11 -26.38 8.51 -3.07
N PHE A 12 -25.28 7.76 -3.14
CA PHE A 12 -24.02 8.19 -2.51
C PHE A 12 -23.50 9.48 -3.19
N ARG A 13 -23.47 9.51 -4.53
CA ARG A 13 -23.05 10.69 -5.29
C ARG A 13 -23.92 11.88 -4.98
N ASP A 14 -25.24 11.70 -5.01
CA ASP A 14 -26.21 12.77 -4.76
C ASP A 14 -26.11 13.35 -3.35
N PHE A 15 -25.79 12.52 -2.37
CA PHE A 15 -25.58 12.99 -1.01
C PHE A 15 -24.32 13.84 -0.87
N TRP A 16 -23.21 13.43 -1.51
CA TRP A 16 -21.91 14.06 -1.27
C TRP A 16 -21.58 15.21 -2.22
N LYS A 17 -22.24 15.34 -3.39
CA LYS A 17 -21.91 16.34 -4.43
C LYS A 17 -21.89 17.79 -3.93
N ASP A 18 -22.66 18.10 -2.90
CA ASP A 18 -22.76 19.47 -2.35
C ASP A 18 -21.75 19.73 -1.22
N TYR A 19 -20.98 18.72 -0.82
CA TYR A 19 -20.03 18.79 0.30
C TYR A 19 -18.58 18.60 -0.10
N VAL A 20 -18.30 18.11 -1.30
CA VAL A 20 -16.94 17.80 -1.77
C VAL A 20 -16.77 18.21 -3.24
N ASP A 21 -15.53 18.51 -3.63
CA ASP A 21 -15.22 18.94 -5.01
C ASP A 21 -15.35 17.80 -6.01
N ASN A 22 -15.18 16.55 -5.59
CA ASN A 22 -15.26 15.39 -6.46
C ASN A 22 -15.72 14.13 -5.72
N VAL A 23 -16.60 13.36 -6.34
CA VAL A 23 -17.04 12.06 -5.85
C VAL A 23 -16.60 10.98 -6.81
N VAL A 24 -15.65 10.16 -6.38
CA VAL A 24 -15.16 9.02 -7.16
C VAL A 24 -15.75 7.73 -6.59
N MET A 25 -16.35 6.93 -7.44
CA MET A 25 -16.85 5.59 -7.12
C MET A 25 -16.04 4.57 -7.90
N ILE A 26 -15.62 3.51 -7.21
CA ILE A 26 -14.83 2.42 -7.77
C ILE A 26 -15.57 1.14 -7.44
N GLU A 27 -15.78 0.28 -8.44
CA GLU A 27 -16.29 -1.07 -8.20
C GLU A 27 -15.37 -1.83 -7.25
N MET A 28 -15.98 -2.63 -6.39
CA MET A 28 -15.20 -3.46 -5.47
C MET A 28 -14.53 -4.58 -6.25
N GLU A 29 -13.23 -4.51 -6.34
CA GLU A 29 -12.40 -5.61 -6.85
C GLU A 29 -11.90 -6.47 -5.68
N ASN A 30 -11.75 -7.77 -5.94
CA ASN A 30 -11.08 -8.64 -4.98
C ASN A 30 -9.63 -8.18 -4.83
N ARG A 31 -9.23 -7.83 -3.62
CA ARG A 31 -7.82 -7.55 -3.33
C ARG A 31 -7.02 -8.85 -3.44
N TRP A 32 -5.83 -8.75 -4.00
CA TRP A 32 -4.89 -9.85 -4.00
C TRP A 32 -4.52 -10.23 -2.57
N ASP A 33 -4.56 -11.52 -2.29
CA ASP A 33 -4.02 -12.04 -1.05
C ASP A 33 -2.51 -12.28 -1.23
N THR A 34 -1.76 -11.18 -1.17
CA THR A 34 -0.32 -11.18 -1.46
C THR A 34 0.44 -12.19 -0.62
N TYR A 35 0.02 -12.41 0.60
CA TYR A 35 0.71 -13.34 1.52
C TYR A 35 0.59 -14.82 1.13
N HIS A 36 -0.42 -15.18 0.34
CA HIS A 36 -0.66 -16.53 -0.15
C HIS A 36 -0.39 -16.70 -1.65
N ASN A 37 0.05 -15.66 -2.32
CA ASN A 37 0.44 -15.74 -3.72
C ASN A 37 1.65 -16.67 -3.92
N PRO A 38 1.72 -17.40 -5.03
CA PRO A 38 2.93 -18.12 -5.44
C PRO A 38 4.04 -17.11 -5.78
N LYS A 39 5.30 -17.49 -5.52
CA LYS A 39 6.46 -16.59 -5.77
C LYS A 39 6.70 -16.30 -7.26
N GLU A 40 6.25 -17.19 -8.11
CA GLU A 40 6.41 -17.10 -9.56
C GLU A 40 5.69 -15.92 -10.20
N ILE A 41 4.69 -15.35 -9.49
CA ILE A 41 3.98 -14.16 -9.98
C ILE A 41 4.62 -12.84 -9.56
N MET A 42 5.73 -12.87 -8.83
CA MET A 42 6.42 -11.66 -8.41
C MET A 42 6.79 -10.80 -9.62
N ALA A 43 6.41 -9.52 -9.58
CA ALA A 43 6.81 -8.56 -10.61
C ALA A 43 8.32 -8.31 -10.57
N PRO A 44 8.98 -8.19 -11.73
CA PRO A 44 10.42 -7.94 -11.80
C PRO A 44 10.80 -6.53 -11.35
N GLY A 45 12.06 -6.36 -11.00
CA GLY A 45 12.64 -5.05 -10.69
C GLY A 45 12.24 -4.46 -9.34
N PRO A 46 12.71 -3.24 -9.07
CA PRO A 46 12.35 -2.49 -7.88
C PRO A 46 10.91 -1.97 -7.99
N CYS A 47 10.22 -1.90 -6.86
CA CYS A 47 8.87 -1.34 -6.78
C CYS A 47 8.95 0.18 -6.53
N ASN A 48 8.45 1.01 -7.44
CA ASN A 48 8.48 2.47 -7.34
C ASN A 48 7.68 3.02 -6.15
N TYR A 49 6.71 2.29 -5.64
CA TYR A 49 5.94 2.68 -4.46
C TYR A 49 6.81 3.02 -3.25
N LEU A 50 7.99 2.41 -3.13
CA LEU A 50 8.94 2.70 -2.06
C LEU A 50 9.50 4.12 -2.08
N TRP A 51 9.40 4.84 -3.22
CA TRP A 51 9.85 6.22 -3.40
C TRP A 51 8.70 7.22 -3.57
N GLU A 52 7.48 6.74 -3.73
CA GLU A 52 6.33 7.58 -4.05
C GLU A 52 5.38 7.77 -2.87
N ARG A 53 5.29 6.77 -1.96
CA ARG A 53 4.24 6.73 -0.95
C ARG A 53 4.64 6.01 0.33
N MET A 54 3.88 6.30 1.38
CA MET A 54 3.86 5.60 2.65
C MET A 54 2.43 5.61 3.17
N TYR A 55 1.99 4.52 3.74
CA TYR A 55 0.67 4.41 4.36
C TYR A 55 0.80 4.50 5.87
N ILE A 56 -0.11 5.24 6.47
CA ILE A 56 -0.21 5.37 7.93
C ILE A 56 -1.55 4.77 8.33
N TRP A 57 -1.51 3.68 9.08
CA TRP A 57 -2.70 3.04 9.58
C TRP A 57 -3.33 3.82 10.74
N TYR A 58 -4.58 3.50 11.05
CA TYR A 58 -5.36 4.18 12.12
C TYR A 58 -4.68 4.15 13.49
N ASP A 59 -3.86 3.15 13.76
CA ASP A 59 -3.07 2.99 15.00
C ASP A 59 -1.74 3.75 14.97
N GLY A 60 -1.41 4.41 13.86
CA GLY A 60 -0.18 5.18 13.65
C GLY A 60 0.98 4.36 13.08
N LEU A 61 0.80 3.08 12.82
CA LEU A 61 1.82 2.24 12.20
C LEU A 61 2.03 2.64 10.73
N CYS A 62 3.29 2.75 10.30
CA CYS A 62 3.67 3.17 8.97
C CYS A 62 4.16 2.00 8.12
N ASN A 63 3.56 1.85 6.93
CA ASN A 63 3.87 0.80 5.98
C ASN A 63 4.32 1.38 4.63
N PRO A 64 5.21 0.71 3.90
CA PRO A 64 5.67 1.16 2.59
C PRO A 64 4.58 1.04 1.51
N CYS A 65 3.65 0.10 1.66
CA CYS A 65 2.52 -0.06 0.75
C CYS A 65 1.29 -0.68 1.44
N ASP A 66 0.12 -0.56 0.82
CA ASP A 66 -1.15 -1.08 1.33
C ASP A 66 -1.37 -2.59 1.04
N ILE A 67 -0.56 -3.15 0.17
CA ILE A 67 -0.57 -4.59 -0.15
C ILE A 67 -0.03 -5.41 1.01
N ASP A 68 0.88 -4.82 1.79
CA ASP A 68 1.34 -5.36 3.07
C ASP A 68 0.33 -5.08 4.19
N TYR A 69 -0.86 -5.66 4.08
CA TYR A 69 -1.95 -5.40 5.02
C TYR A 69 -1.74 -5.99 6.43
N LYS A 70 -0.75 -6.86 6.60
CA LYS A 70 -0.33 -7.40 7.91
C LYS A 70 0.80 -6.61 8.56
N SER A 71 1.34 -5.61 7.85
CA SER A 71 2.43 -4.75 8.33
C SER A 71 3.75 -5.47 8.64
N GLU A 72 4.05 -6.54 7.89
CA GLU A 72 5.33 -7.27 8.01
C GLU A 72 6.54 -6.39 7.66
N LEU A 73 6.32 -5.39 6.78
CA LEU A 73 7.34 -4.42 6.36
C LEU A 73 7.22 -3.07 7.09
N SER A 74 6.58 -3.04 8.26
CA SER A 74 6.39 -1.78 8.98
C SER A 74 7.71 -1.04 9.19
N VAL A 75 7.73 0.22 8.78
CA VAL A 75 8.91 1.09 8.79
C VAL A 75 8.98 2.01 10.02
N GLY A 76 7.95 2.04 10.85
CA GLY A 76 7.90 2.83 12.08
C GLY A 76 6.49 3.23 12.50
N SER A 77 6.39 4.16 13.44
CA SER A 77 5.11 4.67 13.94
C SER A 77 5.16 6.18 14.10
N VAL A 78 4.10 6.87 13.64
CA VAL A 78 3.96 8.34 13.84
C VAL A 78 3.72 8.73 15.30
N LYS A 79 3.46 7.76 16.17
CA LYS A 79 3.40 7.99 17.62
C LYS A 79 4.78 8.15 18.25
N GLU A 80 5.83 7.69 17.59
CA GLU A 80 7.20 7.66 18.10
C GLU A 80 8.13 8.60 17.33
N GLN A 81 7.87 8.80 16.04
CA GLN A 81 8.75 9.55 15.15
C GLN A 81 7.94 10.44 14.19
N SER A 82 8.58 11.49 13.69
CA SER A 82 8.00 12.29 12.60
C SER A 82 7.96 11.50 11.29
N ILE A 83 6.97 11.80 10.43
CA ILE A 83 6.85 11.23 9.08
C ILE A 83 8.18 11.37 8.31
N LYS A 84 8.85 12.52 8.42
CA LYS A 84 10.13 12.78 7.76
C LYS A 84 11.21 11.81 8.24
N ASN A 85 11.28 11.53 9.56
CA ASN A 85 12.27 10.62 10.12
C ASN A 85 12.00 9.17 9.71
N ILE A 86 10.73 8.76 9.66
CA ILE A 86 10.34 7.42 9.20
C ILE A 86 10.69 7.24 7.73
N TRP A 87 10.33 8.21 6.88
CA TRP A 87 10.58 8.18 5.43
C TRP A 87 12.06 8.09 5.05
N ASN A 88 12.92 8.76 5.83
CA ASN A 88 14.38 8.77 5.63
C ASN A 88 15.11 7.82 6.59
N GLY A 89 14.40 7.02 7.36
CA GLY A 89 14.98 6.12 8.35
C GLY A 89 15.57 4.85 7.74
N ASP A 90 16.33 4.14 8.57
CA ASP A 90 17.12 2.97 8.15
C ASP A 90 16.24 1.88 7.53
N LYS A 91 15.10 1.56 8.14
CA LYS A 91 14.19 0.52 7.63
C LYS A 91 13.71 0.78 6.22
N PHE A 92 13.33 2.03 5.92
CA PHE A 92 12.90 2.40 4.56
C PHE A 92 14.09 2.39 3.59
N SER A 93 15.26 2.85 4.04
CA SER A 93 16.48 2.86 3.25
C SER A 93 16.96 1.44 2.91
N GLU A 94 16.99 0.54 3.88
CA GLU A 94 17.34 -0.88 3.68
C GLU A 94 16.39 -1.57 2.70
N LEU A 95 15.09 -1.30 2.80
CA LEU A 95 14.10 -1.86 1.88
C LEU A 95 14.31 -1.36 0.45
N ARG A 96 14.56 -0.05 0.28
CA ARG A 96 14.87 0.55 -1.02
C ARG A 96 16.17 -0.02 -1.61
N ASP A 97 17.22 -0.11 -0.82
CA ASP A 97 18.51 -0.66 -1.23
C ASP A 97 18.40 -2.12 -1.67
N THR A 98 17.63 -2.91 -0.96
CA THR A 98 17.36 -4.31 -1.31
C THR A 98 16.67 -4.41 -2.67
N HIS A 99 15.68 -3.56 -2.92
CA HIS A 99 15.00 -3.51 -4.21
C HIS A 99 15.91 -3.01 -5.34
N LEU A 100 16.73 -1.99 -5.11
CA LEU A 100 17.68 -1.47 -6.10
C LEU A 100 18.76 -2.51 -6.49
N LYS A 101 19.12 -3.39 -5.58
CA LYS A 101 20.05 -4.51 -5.83
C LYS A 101 19.38 -5.72 -6.53
N ASN A 102 18.14 -5.57 -6.98
CA ASN A 102 17.31 -6.64 -7.57
C ASN A 102 17.08 -7.83 -6.63
N ASN A 103 17.10 -7.61 -5.33
CA ASN A 103 16.88 -8.62 -4.30
C ASN A 103 15.44 -8.59 -3.73
N ARG A 104 14.47 -8.07 -4.50
CA ARG A 104 13.04 -8.05 -4.13
C ARG A 104 12.53 -9.44 -3.74
N ASN A 105 13.03 -10.48 -4.39
CA ASN A 105 12.72 -11.89 -4.13
C ASN A 105 13.15 -12.38 -2.73
N GLN A 106 13.94 -11.60 -1.99
CA GLN A 106 14.35 -11.91 -0.62
C GLN A 106 13.50 -11.21 0.43
N VAL A 107 12.58 -10.35 0.02
CA VAL A 107 11.73 -9.53 0.90
C VAL A 107 10.31 -10.07 0.92
N TYR A 108 9.90 -10.66 2.03
CA TYR A 108 8.50 -11.06 2.23
C TYR A 108 7.66 -9.86 2.67
N PRO A 109 6.46 -9.59 2.09
CA PRO A 109 5.77 -10.36 1.02
C PRO A 109 6.06 -9.83 -0.41
N CYS A 110 7.06 -8.97 -0.62
CA CYS A 110 7.42 -8.46 -1.95
C CYS A 110 7.84 -9.59 -2.90
N ASP A 111 8.39 -10.70 -2.37
CA ASP A 111 8.84 -11.89 -3.09
C ASP A 111 7.72 -12.65 -3.83
N ARG A 112 6.48 -12.21 -3.67
CA ARG A 112 5.27 -12.78 -4.28
C ARG A 112 4.23 -11.74 -4.67
N CYS A 113 4.63 -10.48 -4.75
CA CYS A 113 3.75 -9.39 -5.10
C CYS A 113 3.73 -9.18 -6.62
N PRO A 114 2.55 -9.22 -7.29
CA PRO A 114 2.44 -9.06 -8.74
C PRO A 114 2.47 -7.61 -9.20
N VAL A 115 2.54 -6.66 -8.28
CA VAL A 115 2.50 -5.24 -8.63
C VAL A 115 3.80 -4.83 -9.29
N ASP A 116 3.67 -4.43 -10.56
CA ASP A 116 4.69 -3.79 -11.36
C ASP A 116 4.42 -2.27 -11.31
N ALA A 117 5.17 -1.57 -10.47
CA ALA A 117 4.96 -0.15 -10.18
C ALA A 117 6.23 0.66 -10.36
#